data_4dbd0b7de40574198e54d33e793df719
#
_entry.id   4dbd0b7de40574198e54d33e793df719
#
_cell.length_a   1.000
_cell.length_b   1.000
_cell.length_c   1.000
_cell.angle_alpha   90.00
_cell.angle_beta   90.00
_cell.angle_gamma   90.00
#
_symmetry.space_group_name_H-M   'P 1'
#
loop_
_entity.id
_entity.type
_entity.pdbx_description
1 polymer ?
#
loop_
_entity_poly.entity_id
_entity_poly.type
_entity_poly.pdbx_seq_one_letter_code
_entity_poly.pdbx_strand_id
1 'polypeptide(L)'
;MKTNSLDFDAQALREKILDLAMRGKLVKQDPNDEPASVLLEKIKAEKAELVKEGKIKKSKALPEITDGEKPFDIPDSWEWVRLGNVALSINDGIHFKPNYVKNGIKFATAKNISSGKLDLSKTDYISKEDYDEFAKKVSPALGDLLLSKDGTIGAAAINESKEKFGLLSSIAVVKTNKEHVSNYYLSYGIKSSIIQQQIKKNIRGITYRHWNLKRINTTYIPLPPLSEQKRIAAKIAQLFALLRKVESSNQQYAKLQTLLKSKVLDLAMRGKLVEQDPNDEPASVLLEKIKAEKEQLIKEKKIKKSKPLPPISDEEKPFEIPDSWEWVRLGDIITLTSGKQLTKNRMNNNFQYSVFGANGKIGYFKEYNVNPNTILIGRVGSVGSINLTTGNTWATDNTLIVTPICKNNLSVVWLEYLLQFSNLKNLASRTSQPVISATKVGNVIIPFPPLSEQNRIATKIVQLLGLLRKDES
;
A
#
# COMPACT_ATOMS: atom_id res chain seq x y z
N MET A 1 14.24 -10.36 -7.30
CA MET A 1 12.78 -10.15 -7.21
C MET A 1 12.31 -9.78 -8.61
N LYS A 2 11.58 -10.65 -9.29
CA LYS A 2 10.84 -10.26 -10.49
C LYS A 2 9.65 -9.45 -10.00
N THR A 3 9.58 -8.19 -10.34
CA THR A 3 8.41 -7.34 -10.16
C THR A 3 7.26 -7.96 -10.93
N ASN A 4 6.13 -8.18 -10.25
CA ASN A 4 4.89 -8.63 -10.87
C ASN A 4 4.54 -7.70 -12.03
N SER A 5 4.15 -8.24 -13.17
CA SER A 5 3.65 -7.49 -14.32
C SER A 5 2.37 -6.67 -13.98
N LEU A 6 1.76 -6.93 -12.82
CA LEU A 6 0.64 -6.18 -12.24
C LEU A 6 1.09 -5.03 -11.32
N ASP A 7 2.38 -4.86 -11.07
CA ASP A 7 2.95 -3.74 -10.31
C ASP A 7 3.05 -2.50 -11.20
N PHE A 8 1.88 -2.00 -11.65
CA PHE A 8 1.87 -0.72 -12.34
C PHE A 8 1.84 0.41 -11.32
N ASP A 9 2.72 1.38 -11.51
CA ASP A 9 2.82 2.55 -10.65
C ASP A 9 1.74 3.58 -11.02
N ALA A 10 0.57 3.44 -10.38
CA ALA A 10 -0.56 4.35 -10.58
C ALA A 10 -0.21 5.78 -10.16
N GLN A 11 0.69 5.97 -9.20
CA GLN A 11 1.12 7.29 -8.77
C GLN A 11 1.97 7.98 -9.85
N ALA A 12 2.96 7.27 -10.42
CA ALA A 12 3.76 7.80 -11.53
C ALA A 12 2.88 8.13 -12.75
N LEU A 13 1.86 7.32 -13.04
CA LEU A 13 0.90 7.62 -14.11
C LEU A 13 0.07 8.88 -13.83
N ARG A 14 -0.40 9.08 -12.58
CA ARG A 14 -1.09 10.32 -12.21
C ARG A 14 -0.20 11.55 -12.39
N GLU A 15 1.04 11.47 -11.94
CA GLU A 15 2.03 12.54 -12.09
C GLU A 15 2.30 12.84 -13.57
N LYS A 16 2.44 11.80 -14.41
CA LYS A 16 2.63 11.96 -15.86
C LYS A 16 1.43 12.61 -16.55
N ILE A 17 0.20 12.21 -16.18
CA ILE A 17 -1.03 12.81 -16.72
C ILE A 17 -1.08 14.31 -16.37
N LEU A 18 -0.77 14.67 -15.12
CA LEU A 18 -0.77 16.07 -14.70
C LEU A 18 0.37 16.87 -15.37
N ASP A 19 1.55 16.28 -15.56
CA ASP A 19 2.66 16.92 -16.29
C ASP A 19 2.27 17.21 -17.75
N LEU A 20 1.70 16.22 -18.45
CA LEU A 20 1.21 16.39 -19.82
C LEU A 20 0.12 17.47 -19.91
N ALA A 21 -0.78 17.52 -18.92
CA ALA A 21 -1.83 18.52 -18.83
C ALA A 21 -1.26 19.93 -18.71
N MET A 22 -0.27 20.14 -17.83
CA MET A 22 0.33 21.46 -17.60
C MET A 22 1.19 21.93 -18.78
N ARG A 23 1.65 21.02 -19.63
CA ARG A 23 2.43 21.32 -20.85
C ARG A 23 1.57 21.47 -22.12
N GLY A 24 0.25 21.42 -22.03
CA GLY A 24 -0.63 21.46 -23.19
C GLY A 24 -0.58 20.23 -24.11
N LYS A 25 -0.11 19.07 -23.57
CA LYS A 25 0.09 17.83 -24.31
C LYS A 25 -0.94 16.73 -24.02
N LEU A 26 -1.93 17.00 -23.16
CA LEU A 26 -2.92 16.00 -22.74
C LEU A 26 -4.17 15.97 -23.68
N VAL A 27 -4.54 17.10 -24.26
CA VAL A 27 -5.65 17.26 -25.20
C VAL A 27 -5.16 17.97 -26.45
N LYS A 28 -5.88 17.83 -27.56
CA LYS A 28 -5.58 18.59 -28.79
C LYS A 28 -5.88 20.07 -28.58
N GLN A 29 -4.98 20.91 -29.10
CA GLN A 29 -5.20 22.36 -29.22
C GLN A 29 -6.29 22.60 -30.26
N ASP A 30 -7.19 23.56 -30.00
CA ASP A 30 -8.21 24.01 -30.94
C ASP A 30 -7.87 25.45 -31.33
N PRO A 31 -7.58 25.74 -32.61
CA PRO A 31 -7.25 27.10 -33.06
C PRO A 31 -8.44 28.10 -32.95
N ASN A 32 -9.64 27.59 -32.76
CA ASN A 32 -10.84 28.43 -32.56
C ASN A 32 -11.08 28.81 -31.09
N ASP A 33 -10.29 28.22 -30.14
CA ASP A 33 -10.39 28.64 -28.73
C ASP A 33 -9.91 30.08 -28.57
N GLU A 34 -10.65 30.88 -27.81
CA GLU A 34 -10.24 32.24 -27.46
C GLU A 34 -8.91 32.20 -26.66
N PRO A 35 -7.83 32.86 -27.11
CA PRO A 35 -6.54 32.82 -26.42
C PRO A 35 -6.61 33.28 -24.96
N ALA A 36 -5.75 32.72 -24.13
CA ALA A 36 -5.68 33.06 -22.71
C ALA A 36 -5.37 34.53 -22.44
N SER A 37 -4.66 35.23 -23.34
CA SER A 37 -4.38 36.68 -23.26
C SER A 37 -5.69 37.49 -23.25
N VAL A 38 -6.65 37.17 -24.14
CA VAL A 38 -7.96 37.82 -24.18
C VAL A 38 -8.76 37.51 -22.90
N LEU A 39 -8.70 36.27 -22.44
CA LEU A 39 -9.33 35.84 -21.20
C LEU A 39 -8.80 36.62 -19.99
N LEU A 40 -7.49 36.88 -19.93
CA LEU A 40 -6.87 37.67 -18.87
C LEU A 40 -7.32 39.13 -18.86
N GLU A 41 -7.47 39.77 -20.02
CA GLU A 41 -7.99 41.12 -20.09
C GLU A 41 -9.45 41.20 -19.60
N LYS A 42 -10.30 40.21 -19.89
CA LYS A 42 -11.67 40.11 -19.34
C LYS A 42 -11.64 39.99 -17.81
N ILE A 43 -10.80 39.12 -17.26
CA ILE A 43 -10.65 38.96 -15.80
C ILE A 43 -10.19 40.27 -15.17
N LYS A 44 -9.23 40.95 -15.77
CA LYS A 44 -8.69 42.22 -15.26
C LYS A 44 -9.73 43.33 -15.26
N ALA A 45 -10.55 43.45 -16.34
CA ALA A 45 -11.62 44.41 -16.45
C ALA A 45 -12.71 44.14 -15.38
N GLU A 46 -13.15 42.89 -15.25
CA GLU A 46 -14.14 42.50 -14.23
C GLU A 46 -13.62 42.80 -12.80
N LYS A 47 -12.36 42.46 -12.48
CA LYS A 47 -11.78 42.77 -11.17
C LYS A 47 -11.77 44.27 -10.90
N ALA A 48 -11.46 45.10 -11.91
CA ALA A 48 -11.47 46.56 -11.78
C ALA A 48 -12.89 47.10 -11.46
N GLU A 49 -13.91 46.52 -12.08
CA GLU A 49 -15.31 46.88 -11.85
C GLU A 49 -15.77 46.47 -10.44
N LEU A 50 -15.49 45.21 -10.03
CA LEU A 50 -15.81 44.74 -8.68
C LEU A 50 -15.11 45.54 -7.58
N VAL A 51 -13.91 46.08 -7.84
CA VAL A 51 -13.22 46.99 -6.91
C VAL A 51 -13.94 48.35 -6.85
N LYS A 52 -14.38 48.91 -7.99
CA LYS A 52 -15.15 50.17 -8.04
C LYS A 52 -16.47 50.07 -7.29
N GLU A 53 -17.14 48.92 -7.41
CA GLU A 53 -18.38 48.60 -6.72
C GLU A 53 -18.18 48.26 -5.21
N GLY A 54 -16.93 48.20 -4.73
CA GLY A 54 -16.64 47.83 -3.33
C GLY A 54 -16.87 46.37 -2.98
N LYS A 55 -17.15 45.52 -3.98
CA LYS A 55 -17.39 44.07 -3.77
C LYS A 55 -16.11 43.27 -3.44
N ILE A 56 -14.98 43.73 -3.96
CA ILE A 56 -13.65 43.16 -3.64
C ILE A 56 -12.66 44.28 -3.28
N LYS A 57 -11.70 43.97 -2.45
CA LYS A 57 -10.63 44.91 -2.10
C LYS A 57 -9.60 45.02 -3.20
N LYS A 58 -9.12 46.24 -3.48
CA LYS A 58 -7.99 46.48 -4.40
C LYS A 58 -6.77 45.70 -3.92
N SER A 59 -6.28 44.77 -4.72
CA SER A 59 -5.05 44.03 -4.45
C SER A 59 -3.82 44.79 -4.93
N LYS A 60 -2.66 44.60 -4.26
CA LYS A 60 -1.37 45.10 -4.77
C LYS A 60 -1.02 44.36 -6.06
N ALA A 61 -0.38 45.10 -7.01
CA ALA A 61 0.17 44.49 -8.21
C ALA A 61 1.12 43.34 -7.84
N LEU A 62 1.02 42.22 -8.51
CA LEU A 62 1.92 41.07 -8.36
C LEU A 62 3.13 41.29 -9.30
N PRO A 63 4.31 40.76 -8.91
CA PRO A 63 5.50 40.86 -9.76
C PRO A 63 5.26 40.10 -11.08
N GLU A 64 5.84 40.58 -12.16
CA GLU A 64 5.83 39.86 -13.44
C GLU A 64 6.53 38.51 -13.33
N ILE A 65 6.17 37.59 -14.21
CA ILE A 65 6.82 36.26 -14.28
C ILE A 65 8.00 36.39 -15.23
N THR A 66 9.21 36.21 -14.69
CA THR A 66 10.44 36.27 -15.49
C THR A 66 10.64 34.95 -16.27
N ASP A 67 11.42 35.00 -17.36
CA ASP A 67 11.69 33.80 -18.16
C ASP A 67 12.41 32.71 -17.34
N GLY A 68 13.25 33.10 -16.38
CA GLY A 68 13.88 32.16 -15.46
C GLY A 68 12.96 31.48 -14.45
N GLU A 69 11.73 31.98 -14.27
CA GLU A 69 10.69 31.33 -13.47
C GLU A 69 9.88 30.30 -14.27
N LYS A 70 9.82 30.43 -15.62
CA LYS A 70 9.07 29.53 -16.51
C LYS A 70 9.78 28.19 -16.62
N PRO A 71 9.22 27.07 -16.12
CA PRO A 71 9.93 25.80 -16.08
C PRO A 71 9.97 25.07 -17.44
N PHE A 72 9.17 25.49 -18.42
CA PHE A 72 9.06 24.92 -19.78
C PHE A 72 8.23 25.84 -20.69
N ASP A 73 8.30 25.58 -21.99
CA ASP A 73 7.49 26.24 -22.99
C ASP A 73 6.05 25.73 -23.00
N ILE A 74 5.09 26.64 -23.17
CA ILE A 74 3.66 26.37 -23.27
C ILE A 74 3.17 26.70 -24.68
N PRO A 75 1.99 26.19 -25.11
CA PRO A 75 1.37 26.57 -26.39
C PRO A 75 1.17 28.08 -26.52
N ASP A 76 1.24 28.62 -27.74
CA ASP A 76 1.12 30.08 -28.01
C ASP A 76 -0.22 30.68 -27.57
N SER A 77 -1.27 29.87 -27.50
CA SER A 77 -2.60 30.30 -27.02
C SER A 77 -2.71 30.36 -25.48
N TRP A 78 -1.65 29.93 -24.75
CA TRP A 78 -1.62 29.88 -23.30
C TRP A 78 -0.82 31.06 -22.72
N GLU A 79 -1.04 31.34 -21.43
CA GLU A 79 -0.28 32.35 -20.70
C GLU A 79 0.25 31.80 -19.36
N TRP A 80 1.45 32.18 -18.96
CA TRP A 80 1.90 32.00 -17.59
C TRP A 80 1.31 33.07 -16.70
N VAL A 81 0.56 32.69 -15.65
CA VAL A 81 -0.15 33.63 -14.79
C VAL A 81 0.11 33.40 -13.31
N ARG A 82 0.13 34.45 -12.51
CA ARG A 82 0.08 34.34 -11.05
C ARG A 82 -1.35 33.99 -10.63
N LEU A 83 -1.50 33.07 -9.67
CA LEU A 83 -2.83 32.62 -9.19
C LEU A 83 -3.68 33.80 -8.71
N GLY A 84 -3.05 34.80 -8.04
CA GLY A 84 -3.75 36.02 -7.63
C GLY A 84 -4.25 36.89 -8.76
N ASN A 85 -3.71 36.77 -9.99
CA ASN A 85 -4.21 37.54 -11.15
C ASN A 85 -5.52 36.97 -11.67
N VAL A 86 -5.72 35.66 -11.60
CA VAL A 86 -6.94 34.96 -12.07
C VAL A 86 -7.99 34.75 -10.98
N ALA A 87 -7.63 34.88 -9.71
CA ALA A 87 -8.56 34.83 -8.60
C ALA A 87 -9.23 36.18 -8.34
N LEU A 88 -10.52 36.22 -8.09
CA LEU A 88 -11.26 37.37 -7.60
C LEU A 88 -10.85 37.71 -6.15
N SER A 89 -10.69 36.67 -5.34
CA SER A 89 -10.18 36.79 -3.97
C SER A 89 -9.52 35.49 -3.51
N ILE A 90 -8.51 35.64 -2.63
CA ILE A 90 -7.89 34.53 -1.92
C ILE A 90 -7.87 34.90 -0.45
N ASN A 91 -8.72 34.25 0.34
CA ASN A 91 -8.86 34.49 1.78
C ASN A 91 -8.73 33.17 2.52
N ASP A 92 -8.34 33.22 3.79
CA ASP A 92 -8.27 32.03 4.66
C ASP A 92 -9.34 32.10 5.78
N GLY A 93 -9.52 30.95 6.43
CA GLY A 93 -10.44 30.80 7.54
C GLY A 93 -10.05 31.62 8.77
N ILE A 94 -10.70 31.34 9.88
CA ILE A 94 -10.48 32.08 11.14
C ILE A 94 -9.12 31.76 11.77
N HIS A 95 -8.52 32.76 12.41
CA HIS A 95 -7.23 32.68 13.10
C HIS A 95 -7.36 32.59 14.64
N PHE A 96 -8.57 32.61 15.15
CA PHE A 96 -8.86 32.43 16.58
C PHE A 96 -9.41 31.03 16.85
N LYS A 97 -9.40 30.60 18.11
CA LYS A 97 -10.00 29.35 18.54
C LYS A 97 -11.52 29.53 18.63
N PRO A 98 -12.33 28.83 17.83
CA PRO A 98 -13.79 28.93 17.90
C PRO A 98 -14.34 28.20 19.13
N ASN A 99 -15.60 28.50 19.48
CA ASN A 99 -16.36 27.73 20.45
C ASN A 99 -16.83 26.41 19.82
N TYR A 100 -16.18 25.32 20.22
CA TYR A 100 -16.59 23.99 19.80
C TYR A 100 -17.82 23.54 20.56
N VAL A 101 -18.81 23.06 19.83
CA VAL A 101 -20.11 22.59 20.36
C VAL A 101 -20.36 21.16 19.90
N LYS A 102 -21.26 20.43 20.60
CA LYS A 102 -21.63 19.06 20.22
C LYS A 102 -22.45 19.02 18.92
N ASN A 103 -23.30 20.03 18.70
CA ASN A 103 -24.13 20.17 17.50
C ASN A 103 -24.10 21.65 17.07
N GLY A 104 -23.86 21.91 15.78
CA GLY A 104 -23.73 23.27 15.27
C GLY A 104 -23.38 23.27 13.77
N ILE A 105 -22.62 24.27 13.37
CA ILE A 105 -22.11 24.39 11.99
C ILE A 105 -20.80 23.60 11.87
N LYS A 106 -20.67 22.77 10.85
CA LYS A 106 -19.45 22.01 10.53
C LYS A 106 -18.25 22.93 10.41
N PHE A 107 -17.10 22.50 10.90
CA PHE A 107 -15.87 23.29 10.88
C PHE A 107 -14.72 22.48 10.31
N ALA A 108 -14.27 22.86 9.12
CA ALA A 108 -13.25 22.14 8.38
C ALA A 108 -11.84 22.72 8.61
N THR A 109 -10.87 21.81 8.64
CA THR A 109 -9.45 22.09 8.77
C THR A 109 -8.69 21.46 7.59
N ALA A 110 -7.39 21.69 7.46
CA ALA A 110 -6.56 21.09 6.41
C ALA A 110 -6.72 19.55 6.30
N LYS A 111 -7.04 18.86 7.40
CA LYS A 111 -7.29 17.41 7.39
C LYS A 111 -8.46 17.02 6.50
N ASN A 112 -9.49 17.86 6.44
CA ASN A 112 -10.71 17.60 5.67
C ASN A 112 -10.56 17.75 4.16
N ILE A 113 -9.41 18.28 3.69
CA ILE A 113 -9.08 18.36 2.27
C ILE A 113 -7.79 17.63 1.88
N SER A 114 -7.14 16.96 2.83
CA SER A 114 -5.84 16.30 2.65
C SER A 114 -5.85 15.20 1.58
N SER A 115 -6.98 14.54 1.35
CA SER A 115 -7.18 13.54 0.31
C SER A 115 -7.34 14.13 -1.10
N GLY A 116 -7.36 15.47 -1.23
CA GLY A 116 -7.67 16.16 -2.48
C GLY A 116 -9.18 16.27 -2.80
N LYS A 117 -10.04 15.90 -1.83
CA LYS A 117 -11.49 16.10 -1.83
C LYS A 117 -11.92 16.70 -0.50
N LEU A 118 -12.98 17.49 -0.50
CA LEU A 118 -13.60 17.98 0.72
C LEU A 118 -14.40 16.84 1.38
N ASP A 119 -14.00 16.49 2.61
CA ASP A 119 -14.72 15.50 3.45
C ASP A 119 -15.22 16.18 4.73
N LEU A 120 -16.52 16.39 4.79
CA LEU A 120 -17.22 16.96 5.95
C LEU A 120 -17.86 15.90 6.87
N SER A 121 -17.57 14.61 6.65
CA SER A 121 -18.15 13.53 7.47
C SER A 121 -17.55 13.45 8.88
N LYS A 122 -16.30 13.91 9.03
CA LYS A 122 -15.55 13.91 10.30
C LYS A 122 -15.02 15.31 10.57
N THR A 123 -15.91 16.20 11.03
CA THR A 123 -15.58 17.58 11.39
C THR A 123 -16.00 17.86 12.83
N ASP A 124 -15.31 18.79 13.46
CA ASP A 124 -15.83 19.44 14.65
C ASP A 124 -17.00 20.37 14.27
N TYR A 125 -17.75 20.83 15.27
CA TYR A 125 -18.84 21.80 15.10
C TYR A 125 -18.52 23.05 15.88
N ILE A 126 -18.89 24.21 15.31
CA ILE A 126 -18.76 25.52 15.95
C ILE A 126 -20.14 26.15 16.20
N SER A 127 -20.18 27.13 17.09
CA SER A 127 -21.41 27.91 17.33
C SER A 127 -21.85 28.67 16.09
N LYS A 128 -23.13 29.03 16.06
CA LYS A 128 -23.66 29.84 14.94
C LYS A 128 -23.08 31.24 14.97
N GLU A 129 -22.83 31.81 16.13
CA GLU A 129 -22.26 33.13 16.34
C GLU A 129 -20.84 33.20 15.74
N ASP A 130 -20.00 32.21 16.03
CA ASP A 130 -18.65 32.10 15.45
C ASP A 130 -18.69 31.92 13.93
N TYR A 131 -19.67 31.14 13.44
CA TYR A 131 -19.85 30.98 12.00
C TYR A 131 -20.29 32.29 11.32
N ASP A 132 -21.23 33.03 11.91
CA ASP A 132 -21.71 34.29 11.36
C ASP A 132 -20.59 35.34 11.31
N GLU A 133 -19.69 35.36 12.30
CA GLU A 133 -18.49 36.21 12.28
C GLU A 133 -17.50 35.76 11.19
N PHE A 134 -17.28 34.44 11.06
CA PHE A 134 -16.46 33.86 9.97
C PHE A 134 -17.02 34.22 8.59
N ALA A 135 -18.32 34.07 8.39
CA ALA A 135 -18.97 34.28 7.08
C ALA A 135 -18.89 35.72 6.58
N LYS A 136 -18.66 36.71 7.46
CA LYS A 136 -18.37 38.10 7.08
C LYS A 136 -17.07 38.26 6.29
N LYS A 137 -16.08 37.40 6.57
CA LYS A 137 -14.75 37.46 5.93
C LYS A 137 -14.63 36.52 4.77
N VAL A 138 -15.09 35.29 4.91
CA VAL A 138 -15.02 34.27 3.88
C VAL A 138 -16.19 33.32 4.01
N SER A 139 -16.89 33.09 2.91
CA SER A 139 -17.98 32.12 2.84
C SER A 139 -17.71 31.23 1.61
N PRO A 140 -17.27 29.97 1.84
CA PRO A 140 -17.03 29.04 0.73
C PRO A 140 -18.33 28.76 -0.03
N ALA A 141 -18.32 29.01 -1.32
CA ALA A 141 -19.45 28.70 -2.20
C ALA A 141 -19.21 27.38 -2.97
N LEU A 142 -20.30 26.79 -3.46
CA LEU A 142 -20.22 25.61 -4.32
C LEU A 142 -19.31 25.89 -5.52
N GLY A 143 -18.31 25.01 -5.71
CA GLY A 143 -17.32 25.09 -6.79
C GLY A 143 -16.11 25.98 -6.47
N ASP A 144 -15.98 26.57 -5.27
CA ASP A 144 -14.77 27.28 -4.87
C ASP A 144 -13.61 26.30 -4.68
N LEU A 145 -12.39 26.77 -4.98
CA LEU A 145 -11.17 26.00 -4.77
C LEU A 145 -10.64 26.21 -3.34
N LEU A 146 -10.44 25.14 -2.62
CA LEU A 146 -9.91 25.10 -1.27
C LEU A 146 -8.45 24.60 -1.30
N LEU A 147 -7.53 25.32 -0.65
CA LEU A 147 -6.09 25.02 -0.62
C LEU A 147 -5.61 24.86 0.81
N SER A 148 -4.93 23.77 1.11
CA SER A 148 -4.29 23.57 2.42
C SER A 148 -3.00 24.38 2.52
N LYS A 149 -2.92 25.25 3.54
CA LYS A 149 -1.76 26.10 3.85
C LYS A 149 -0.82 25.48 4.87
N ASP A 150 -1.35 24.59 5.72
CA ASP A 150 -0.66 23.93 6.83
C ASP A 150 -0.89 22.43 6.80
N GLY A 151 -0.03 21.67 7.46
CA GLY A 151 -0.12 20.20 7.49
C GLY A 151 0.20 19.60 6.12
N THR A 152 -0.79 19.11 5.40
CA THR A 152 -0.65 18.61 4.02
C THR A 152 -0.64 19.78 3.04
N ILE A 153 0.41 20.60 3.09
CA ILE A 153 0.53 21.83 2.30
C ILE A 153 0.42 21.53 0.80
N GLY A 154 -0.37 22.35 0.08
CA GLY A 154 -0.58 22.20 -1.36
C GLY A 154 -1.64 21.15 -1.73
N ALA A 155 -2.34 20.56 -0.74
CA ALA A 155 -3.55 19.82 -1.05
C ALA A 155 -4.63 20.80 -1.57
N ALA A 156 -5.33 20.38 -2.62
CA ALA A 156 -6.35 21.16 -3.30
C ALA A 156 -7.64 20.36 -3.44
N ALA A 157 -8.77 20.94 -3.07
CA ALA A 157 -10.09 20.35 -3.21
C ALA A 157 -11.09 21.35 -3.74
N ILE A 158 -12.10 20.88 -4.46
CA ILE A 158 -13.24 21.71 -4.84
C ILE A 158 -14.32 21.57 -3.79
N ASN A 159 -14.95 22.69 -3.42
CA ASN A 159 -16.14 22.64 -2.59
C ASN A 159 -17.32 22.12 -3.42
N GLU A 160 -17.63 20.83 -3.26
CA GLU A 160 -18.81 20.19 -3.91
C GLU A 160 -20.02 20.13 -2.97
N SER A 161 -19.91 20.69 -1.74
CA SER A 161 -21.00 20.73 -0.78
C SER A 161 -21.84 21.99 -0.90
N LYS A 162 -23.16 21.83 -0.78
CA LYS A 162 -24.11 22.94 -0.61
C LYS A 162 -24.30 23.33 0.87
N GLU A 163 -23.76 22.53 1.81
CA GLU A 163 -23.85 22.81 3.23
C GLU A 163 -23.02 24.05 3.60
N LYS A 164 -23.48 24.80 4.58
CA LYS A 164 -22.69 25.85 5.22
C LYS A 164 -21.67 25.22 6.16
N PHE A 165 -20.42 25.68 6.09
CA PHE A 165 -19.36 25.27 7.02
C PHE A 165 -18.34 26.39 7.22
N GLY A 166 -17.74 26.40 8.40
CA GLY A 166 -16.61 27.28 8.71
C GLY A 166 -15.27 26.64 8.37
N LEU A 167 -14.23 27.46 8.27
CA LEU A 167 -12.86 27.04 7.95
C LEU A 167 -11.86 27.60 8.95
N LEU A 168 -10.92 26.75 9.38
CA LEU A 168 -9.72 27.22 10.07
C LEU A 168 -8.77 27.90 9.08
N SER A 169 -7.93 28.80 9.57
CA SER A 169 -6.87 29.49 8.80
C SER A 169 -5.90 28.58 8.08
N SER A 170 -5.90 27.29 8.41
CA SER A 170 -5.15 26.25 7.68
C SER A 170 -5.62 25.99 6.26
N ILE A 171 -6.81 26.50 5.88
CA ILE A 171 -7.38 26.42 4.54
C ILE A 171 -7.56 27.82 3.94
N ALA A 172 -7.08 28.01 2.70
CA ALA A 172 -7.39 29.17 1.89
C ALA A 172 -8.52 28.84 0.90
N VAL A 173 -9.44 29.81 0.69
CA VAL A 173 -10.49 29.77 -0.31
C VAL A 173 -10.09 30.65 -1.48
N VAL A 174 -9.99 30.08 -2.65
CA VAL A 174 -9.75 30.78 -3.92
C VAL A 174 -11.08 30.91 -4.65
N LYS A 175 -11.55 32.14 -4.80
CA LYS A 175 -12.75 32.47 -5.57
C LYS A 175 -12.36 32.96 -6.96
N THR A 176 -12.96 32.43 -7.99
CA THR A 176 -12.76 32.84 -9.37
C THR A 176 -14.11 33.10 -10.03
N ASN A 177 -14.09 33.84 -11.12
CA ASN A 177 -15.26 33.80 -12.03
C ASN A 177 -15.23 32.51 -12.85
N LYS A 178 -16.24 31.68 -12.69
CA LYS A 178 -16.32 30.33 -13.32
C LYS A 178 -16.62 30.44 -14.84
N GLU A 179 -17.00 31.62 -15.32
CA GLU A 179 -17.13 31.92 -16.74
C GLU A 179 -15.79 32.19 -17.42
N HIS A 180 -14.72 32.40 -16.64
CA HIS A 180 -13.38 32.68 -17.14
C HIS A 180 -12.35 31.63 -16.69
N VAL A 181 -12.54 31.01 -15.51
CA VAL A 181 -11.55 30.11 -14.92
C VAL A 181 -12.20 28.84 -14.40
N SER A 182 -11.69 27.69 -14.83
CA SER A 182 -12.09 26.38 -14.31
C SER A 182 -11.35 26.07 -13.01
N ASN A 183 -12.05 26.07 -11.87
CA ASN A 183 -11.46 25.69 -10.59
C ASN A 183 -11.02 24.21 -10.56
N TYR A 184 -11.63 23.33 -11.34
CA TYR A 184 -11.17 21.95 -11.52
C TYR A 184 -9.80 21.92 -12.19
N TYR A 185 -9.58 22.71 -13.26
CA TYR A 185 -8.26 22.84 -13.88
C TYR A 185 -7.22 23.34 -12.89
N LEU A 186 -7.53 24.44 -12.17
CA LEU A 186 -6.63 24.99 -11.15
C LEU A 186 -6.31 23.94 -10.06
N SER A 187 -7.30 23.18 -9.60
CA SER A 187 -7.11 22.11 -8.61
C SER A 187 -6.11 21.04 -9.11
N TYR A 188 -6.23 20.62 -10.37
CA TYR A 188 -5.28 19.68 -10.98
C TYR A 188 -3.89 20.32 -11.18
N GLY A 189 -3.84 21.58 -11.58
CA GLY A 189 -2.59 22.33 -11.69
C GLY A 189 -1.84 22.39 -10.37
N ILE A 190 -2.50 22.75 -9.28
CA ILE A 190 -1.91 22.77 -7.93
C ILE A 190 -1.35 21.39 -7.53
N LYS A 191 -2.03 20.31 -7.92
CA LYS A 191 -1.61 18.92 -7.63
C LYS A 191 -0.44 18.45 -8.50
N SER A 192 -0.11 19.14 -9.59
CA SER A 192 0.99 18.75 -10.47
C SER A 192 2.35 18.86 -9.77
N SER A 193 3.29 18.01 -10.15
CA SER A 193 4.66 18.02 -9.61
C SER A 193 5.36 19.38 -9.77
N ILE A 194 5.05 20.06 -10.87
CA ILE A 194 5.60 21.38 -11.20
C ILE A 194 5.22 22.43 -10.16
N ILE A 195 3.93 22.51 -9.84
CA ILE A 195 3.43 23.49 -8.86
C ILE A 195 3.79 23.04 -7.44
N GLN A 196 3.76 21.73 -7.15
CA GLN A 196 4.22 21.20 -5.86
C GLN A 196 5.70 21.52 -5.57
N GLN A 197 6.55 21.54 -6.60
CA GLN A 197 7.95 21.96 -6.46
C GLN A 197 8.07 23.46 -6.16
N GLN A 198 7.27 24.33 -6.81
CA GLN A 198 7.21 25.75 -6.47
C GLN A 198 6.78 25.95 -5.01
N ILE A 199 5.74 25.24 -4.56
CA ILE A 199 5.25 25.30 -3.19
C ILE A 199 6.38 24.89 -2.23
N LYS A 200 7.05 23.77 -2.47
CA LYS A 200 8.17 23.28 -1.64
C LYS A 200 9.32 24.30 -1.55
N LYS A 201 9.72 24.93 -2.65
CA LYS A 201 10.76 25.97 -2.68
C LYS A 201 10.34 27.21 -1.88
N ASN A 202 9.07 27.52 -1.86
CA ASN A 202 8.50 28.72 -1.24
C ASN A 202 8.09 28.54 0.23
N ILE A 203 8.21 27.32 0.80
CA ILE A 203 7.92 27.06 2.22
C ILE A 203 9.16 27.44 3.04
N ARG A 204 9.02 28.35 4.02
CA ARG A 204 10.04 28.69 5.01
C ARG A 204 9.64 28.15 6.39
N GLY A 205 10.65 27.83 7.19
CA GLY A 205 10.53 27.37 8.57
C GLY A 205 10.99 25.93 8.74
N ILE A 206 11.78 25.67 9.79
CA ILE A 206 12.28 24.35 10.14
C ILE A 206 11.20 23.59 10.92
N THR A 207 10.48 24.27 11.82
CA THR A 207 9.51 23.67 12.74
C THR A 207 8.06 23.81 12.26
N TYR A 208 7.68 24.97 11.66
CA TYR A 208 6.34 25.23 11.12
C TYR A 208 6.43 25.61 9.65
N ARG A 209 6.12 24.67 8.79
CA ARG A 209 6.01 24.90 7.34
C ARG A 209 4.65 25.54 7.04
N HIS A 210 4.64 26.69 6.37
CA HIS A 210 3.43 27.44 6.09
C HIS A 210 3.44 28.02 4.67
N TRP A 211 2.38 27.81 3.91
CA TRP A 211 2.14 28.39 2.60
C TRP A 211 1.16 29.55 2.72
N ASN A 212 1.69 30.74 3.07
CA ASN A 212 0.87 31.92 3.37
C ASN A 212 0.17 32.49 2.11
N LEU A 213 -0.86 33.36 2.34
CA LEU A 213 -1.65 33.95 1.27
C LEU A 213 -0.81 34.72 0.23
N LYS A 214 0.26 35.43 0.65
CA LYS A 214 1.16 36.13 -0.26
C LYS A 214 1.81 35.18 -1.26
N ARG A 215 2.25 34.01 -0.79
CA ARG A 215 2.87 32.98 -1.64
C ARG A 215 1.86 32.25 -2.50
N ILE A 216 0.65 32.03 -2.01
CA ILE A 216 -0.45 31.50 -2.81
C ILE A 216 -0.73 32.46 -3.98
N ASN A 217 -0.84 33.76 -3.72
CA ASN A 217 -1.06 34.77 -4.75
C ASN A 217 0.06 34.80 -5.80
N THR A 218 1.31 34.62 -5.39
CA THR A 218 2.48 34.67 -6.31
C THR A 218 2.80 33.32 -6.97
N THR A 219 2.15 32.23 -6.60
CA THR A 219 2.30 30.94 -7.30
C THR A 219 1.86 31.13 -8.75
N TYR A 220 2.67 30.67 -9.70
CA TYR A 220 2.37 30.79 -11.13
C TYR A 220 1.99 29.43 -11.72
N ILE A 221 1.06 29.49 -12.64
CA ILE A 221 0.44 28.34 -13.29
C ILE A 221 0.25 28.64 -14.78
N PRO A 222 0.43 27.66 -15.70
CA PRO A 222 0.05 27.86 -17.09
C PRO A 222 -1.47 27.94 -17.19
N LEU A 223 -2.00 28.92 -17.93
CA LEU A 223 -3.42 29.15 -18.13
C LEU A 223 -3.77 28.92 -19.59
N PRO A 224 -4.53 27.88 -19.94
CA PRO A 224 -5.08 27.68 -21.28
C PRO A 224 -6.34 28.54 -21.53
N PRO A 225 -6.81 28.61 -22.79
CA PRO A 225 -8.18 29.03 -23.11
C PRO A 225 -9.22 28.32 -22.24
N LEU A 226 -10.29 28.98 -21.85
CA LEU A 226 -11.31 28.40 -20.94
C LEU A 226 -11.87 27.06 -21.42
N SER A 227 -12.17 26.96 -22.75
CA SER A 227 -12.68 25.73 -23.36
C SER A 227 -11.67 24.59 -23.18
N GLU A 228 -10.39 24.87 -23.35
CA GLU A 228 -9.32 23.91 -23.15
C GLU A 228 -9.13 23.54 -21.67
N GLN A 229 -9.21 24.50 -20.73
CA GLN A 229 -9.23 24.20 -19.29
C GLN A 229 -10.28 23.14 -18.94
N LYS A 230 -11.49 23.28 -19.50
CA LYS A 230 -12.61 22.34 -19.29
C LYS A 230 -12.30 20.97 -19.90
N ARG A 231 -11.77 20.94 -21.15
CA ARG A 231 -11.37 19.67 -21.80
C ARG A 231 -10.26 18.95 -21.03
N ILE A 232 -9.25 19.67 -20.57
CA ILE A 232 -8.16 19.13 -19.75
C ILE A 232 -8.70 18.55 -18.44
N ALA A 233 -9.52 19.31 -17.72
CA ALA A 233 -10.09 18.86 -16.45
C ALA A 233 -10.95 17.61 -16.61
N ALA A 234 -11.79 17.55 -17.64
CA ALA A 234 -12.61 16.38 -17.96
C ALA A 234 -11.75 15.16 -18.31
N LYS A 235 -10.68 15.35 -19.12
CA LYS A 235 -9.77 14.27 -19.51
C LYS A 235 -9.00 13.71 -18.32
N ILE A 236 -8.50 14.57 -17.42
CA ILE A 236 -7.84 14.13 -16.18
C ILE A 236 -8.81 13.33 -15.31
N ALA A 237 -10.05 13.83 -15.12
CA ALA A 237 -11.07 13.14 -14.34
C ALA A 237 -11.35 11.73 -14.89
N GLN A 238 -11.50 11.60 -16.22
CA GLN A 238 -11.69 10.34 -16.92
C GLN A 238 -10.52 9.37 -16.68
N LEU A 239 -9.30 9.83 -16.91
CA LEU A 239 -8.09 9.00 -16.75
C LEU A 239 -7.89 8.56 -15.29
N PHE A 240 -8.12 9.46 -14.34
CA PHE A 240 -8.04 9.12 -12.92
C PHE A 240 -9.13 8.12 -12.48
N ALA A 241 -10.32 8.18 -13.10
CA ALA A 241 -11.36 7.19 -12.86
C ALA A 241 -10.95 5.80 -13.38
N LEU A 242 -10.33 5.74 -14.57
CA LEU A 242 -9.78 4.48 -15.11
C LEU A 242 -8.67 3.92 -14.23
N LEU A 243 -7.72 4.76 -13.79
CA LEU A 243 -6.65 4.34 -12.88
C LEU A 243 -7.21 3.73 -11.59
N ARG A 244 -8.22 4.37 -10.97
CA ARG A 244 -8.88 3.81 -9.77
C ARG A 244 -9.52 2.45 -10.03
N LYS A 245 -10.14 2.23 -11.20
CA LYS A 245 -10.70 0.92 -11.57
C LYS A 245 -9.61 -0.14 -11.65
N VAL A 246 -8.48 0.17 -12.31
CA VAL A 246 -7.35 -0.76 -12.42
C VAL A 246 -6.77 -1.09 -11.05
N GLU A 247 -6.53 -0.09 -10.19
CA GLU A 247 -6.06 -0.30 -8.81
C GLU A 247 -6.99 -1.20 -8.00
N SER A 248 -8.31 -0.93 -8.09
CA SER A 248 -9.33 -1.74 -7.39
C SER A 248 -9.35 -3.18 -7.91
N SER A 249 -9.26 -3.37 -9.23
CA SER A 249 -9.22 -4.72 -9.84
C SER A 249 -7.98 -5.48 -9.42
N ASN A 250 -6.80 -4.84 -9.39
CA ASN A 250 -5.56 -5.46 -8.93
C ASN A 250 -5.63 -5.87 -7.46
N GLN A 251 -6.22 -5.03 -6.60
CA GLN A 251 -6.42 -5.37 -5.19
C GLN A 251 -7.38 -6.55 -5.00
N GLN A 252 -8.46 -6.59 -5.78
CA GLN A 252 -9.41 -7.71 -5.76
C GLN A 252 -8.76 -9.00 -6.23
N TYR A 253 -7.98 -8.94 -7.32
CA TYR A 253 -7.25 -10.09 -7.85
C TYR A 253 -6.28 -10.66 -6.81
N ALA A 254 -5.45 -9.83 -6.17
CA ALA A 254 -4.54 -10.26 -5.12
C ALA A 254 -5.25 -10.92 -3.92
N LYS A 255 -6.43 -10.39 -3.53
CA LYS A 255 -7.27 -11.01 -2.50
C LYS A 255 -7.79 -12.37 -2.92
N LEU A 256 -8.26 -12.50 -4.15
CA LEU A 256 -8.78 -13.77 -4.70
C LEU A 256 -7.67 -14.82 -4.81
N GLN A 257 -6.48 -14.45 -5.25
CA GLN A 257 -5.33 -15.36 -5.27
C GLN A 257 -4.99 -15.88 -3.87
N THR A 258 -4.96 -14.99 -2.86
CA THR A 258 -4.71 -15.39 -1.47
C THR A 258 -5.78 -16.34 -0.96
N LEU A 259 -7.06 -16.06 -1.23
CA LEU A 259 -8.18 -16.88 -0.84
C LEU A 259 -8.13 -18.25 -1.52
N LEU A 260 -7.85 -18.30 -2.82
CA LEU A 260 -7.74 -19.52 -3.59
C LEU A 260 -6.58 -20.41 -3.08
N LYS A 261 -5.40 -19.81 -2.83
CA LYS A 261 -4.29 -20.52 -2.20
C LYS A 261 -4.69 -21.13 -0.86
N SER A 262 -5.33 -20.34 -0.01
CA SER A 262 -5.82 -20.84 1.29
C SER A 262 -6.82 -21.99 1.15
N LYS A 263 -7.75 -21.89 0.17
CA LYS A 263 -8.75 -22.94 -0.09
C LYS A 263 -8.13 -24.22 -0.64
N VAL A 264 -7.15 -24.11 -1.53
CA VAL A 264 -6.41 -25.27 -2.06
C VAL A 264 -5.69 -26.00 -0.92
N LEU A 265 -5.02 -25.27 -0.02
CA LEU A 265 -4.36 -25.88 1.14
C LEU A 265 -5.37 -26.48 2.14
N ASP A 266 -6.50 -25.84 2.39
CA ASP A 266 -7.56 -26.39 3.25
C ASP A 266 -8.10 -27.71 2.70
N LEU A 267 -8.42 -27.77 1.40
CA LEU A 267 -8.87 -28.99 0.75
C LEU A 267 -7.81 -30.10 0.79
N ALA A 268 -6.55 -29.72 0.57
CA ALA A 268 -5.41 -30.65 0.64
C ALA A 268 -5.27 -31.29 2.02
N MET A 269 -5.35 -30.49 3.07
CA MET A 269 -5.15 -30.95 4.45
C MET A 269 -6.37 -31.68 5.05
N ARG A 270 -7.52 -31.61 4.37
CA ARG A 270 -8.73 -32.38 4.69
C ARG A 270 -8.92 -33.65 3.87
N GLY A 271 -7.93 -34.02 3.03
CA GLY A 271 -8.05 -35.14 2.11
C GLY A 271 -9.12 -34.99 1.00
N LYS A 272 -9.45 -33.73 0.64
CA LYS A 272 -10.50 -33.40 -0.36
C LYS A 272 -9.94 -32.83 -1.67
N LEU A 273 -8.60 -32.76 -1.82
CA LEU A 273 -7.96 -32.19 -3.01
C LEU A 273 -7.70 -33.23 -4.10
N VAL A 274 -7.50 -34.47 -3.72
CA VAL A 274 -7.27 -35.64 -4.59
C VAL A 274 -8.19 -36.79 -4.18
N GLU A 275 -8.44 -37.70 -5.09
CA GLU A 275 -9.22 -38.91 -4.78
C GLU A 275 -8.44 -39.82 -3.85
N GLN A 276 -9.16 -40.48 -2.92
CA GLN A 276 -8.63 -41.52 -2.03
C GLN A 276 -8.42 -42.79 -2.83
N ASP A 277 -7.25 -43.42 -2.71
CA ASP A 277 -6.97 -44.71 -3.31
C ASP A 277 -6.99 -45.79 -2.21
N PRO A 278 -7.93 -46.75 -2.28
CA PRO A 278 -8.02 -47.82 -1.28
C PRO A 278 -6.81 -48.78 -1.27
N ASN A 279 -5.96 -48.73 -2.31
CA ASN A 279 -4.72 -49.51 -2.37
C ASN A 279 -3.51 -48.81 -1.76
N ASP A 280 -3.63 -47.55 -1.33
CA ASP A 280 -2.57 -46.88 -0.63
C ASP A 280 -2.30 -47.54 0.72
N GLU A 281 -1.03 -47.70 1.08
CA GLU A 281 -0.65 -48.22 2.40
C GLU A 281 -1.11 -47.17 3.45
N PRO A 282 -1.94 -47.58 4.45
CA PRO A 282 -2.48 -46.64 5.44
C PRO A 282 -1.37 -45.87 6.20
N ALA A 283 -1.66 -44.64 6.62
CA ALA A 283 -0.73 -43.77 7.36
C ALA A 283 -0.29 -44.42 8.67
N SER A 284 -1.09 -45.28 9.32
CA SER A 284 -0.71 -46.01 10.52
C SER A 284 0.51 -46.90 10.30
N VAL A 285 0.58 -47.64 9.19
CA VAL A 285 1.76 -48.48 8.85
C VAL A 285 2.99 -47.61 8.57
N LEU A 286 2.80 -46.49 7.87
CA LEU A 286 3.88 -45.53 7.63
C LEU A 286 4.44 -44.96 8.94
N LEU A 287 3.60 -44.67 9.94
CA LEU A 287 4.01 -44.19 11.26
C LEU A 287 4.79 -45.22 12.07
N GLU A 288 4.40 -46.49 11.97
CA GLU A 288 5.17 -47.56 12.60
C GLU A 288 6.58 -47.64 12.04
N LYS A 289 6.76 -47.53 10.72
CA LYS A 289 8.08 -47.48 10.07
C LYS A 289 8.91 -46.30 10.56
N ILE A 290 8.28 -45.10 10.63
CA ILE A 290 8.97 -43.88 11.13
C ILE A 290 9.37 -44.04 12.60
N LYS A 291 8.51 -44.64 13.43
CA LYS A 291 8.78 -44.89 14.82
C LYS A 291 9.97 -45.87 15.02
N ALA A 292 9.99 -46.96 14.27
CA ALA A 292 11.08 -47.94 14.29
C ALA A 292 12.41 -47.29 13.87
N GLU A 293 12.43 -46.49 12.83
CA GLU A 293 13.64 -45.76 12.40
C GLU A 293 14.08 -44.72 13.41
N LYS A 294 13.13 -44.00 14.04
CA LYS A 294 13.44 -43.07 15.14
C LYS A 294 14.14 -43.76 16.31
N GLU A 295 13.68 -44.93 16.72
CA GLU A 295 14.28 -45.72 17.78
C GLU A 295 15.71 -46.19 17.41
N GLN A 296 15.91 -46.62 16.16
CA GLN A 296 17.21 -46.98 15.65
C GLN A 296 18.17 -45.80 15.63
N LEU A 297 17.77 -44.64 15.14
CA LEU A 297 18.58 -43.42 15.12
C LEU A 297 18.95 -42.95 16.55
N ILE A 298 18.07 -43.19 17.53
CA ILE A 298 18.38 -42.91 18.95
C ILE A 298 19.43 -43.90 19.49
N LYS A 299 19.28 -45.20 19.20
CA LYS A 299 20.25 -46.23 19.57
C LYS A 299 21.66 -45.95 18.99
N GLU A 300 21.67 -45.50 17.74
CA GLU A 300 22.90 -45.10 17.03
C GLU A 300 23.44 -43.74 17.45
N LYS A 301 22.81 -43.04 18.42
CA LYS A 301 23.15 -41.69 18.89
C LYS A 301 23.17 -40.62 17.80
N LYS A 302 22.50 -40.86 16.65
CA LYS A 302 22.36 -39.88 15.57
C LYS A 302 21.36 -38.79 15.90
N ILE A 303 20.33 -39.11 16.69
CA ILE A 303 19.37 -38.15 17.24
C ILE A 303 19.27 -38.30 18.76
N LYS A 304 18.96 -37.20 19.43
CA LYS A 304 18.76 -37.23 20.90
C LYS A 304 17.39 -37.80 21.23
N LYS A 305 17.32 -38.61 22.31
CA LYS A 305 16.02 -39.05 22.84
C LYS A 305 15.25 -37.85 23.34
N SER A 306 14.08 -37.57 22.74
CA SER A 306 13.17 -36.54 23.20
C SER A 306 12.18 -37.08 24.23
N LYS A 307 11.59 -36.20 25.05
CA LYS A 307 10.48 -36.60 25.91
C LYS A 307 9.31 -37.02 25.00
N PRO A 308 8.51 -38.03 25.41
CA PRO A 308 7.30 -38.39 24.69
C PRO A 308 6.39 -37.15 24.51
N LEU A 309 5.80 -37.00 23.33
CA LEU A 309 4.79 -35.97 23.09
C LEU A 309 3.47 -36.40 23.76
N PRO A 310 2.64 -35.44 24.22
CA PRO A 310 1.37 -35.77 24.83
C PRO A 310 0.43 -36.45 23.79
N PRO A 311 -0.42 -37.40 24.21
CA PRO A 311 -1.40 -37.99 23.31
C PRO A 311 -2.33 -36.93 22.76
N ILE A 312 -2.91 -37.18 21.59
CA ILE A 312 -3.84 -36.26 20.94
C ILE A 312 -5.26 -36.61 21.40
N SER A 313 -5.96 -35.66 22.01
CA SER A 313 -7.37 -35.82 22.38
C SER A 313 -8.27 -35.49 21.18
N ASP A 314 -9.53 -35.97 21.19
CA ASP A 314 -10.48 -35.71 20.12
C ASP A 314 -10.83 -34.21 20.03
N GLU A 315 -10.82 -33.51 21.15
CA GLU A 315 -11.05 -32.05 21.22
C GLU A 315 -9.95 -31.22 20.53
N GLU A 316 -8.73 -31.76 20.42
CA GLU A 316 -7.61 -31.12 19.73
C GLU A 316 -7.69 -31.26 18.21
N LYS A 317 -8.48 -32.20 17.66
CA LYS A 317 -8.62 -32.45 16.23
C LYS A 317 -9.49 -31.36 15.58
N PRO A 318 -8.96 -30.49 14.72
CA PRO A 318 -9.70 -29.34 14.23
C PRO A 318 -10.77 -29.66 13.16
N PHE A 319 -10.73 -30.86 12.57
CA PHE A 319 -11.65 -31.32 11.54
C PHE A 319 -11.54 -32.83 11.33
N GLU A 320 -12.49 -33.43 10.59
CA GLU A 320 -12.45 -34.83 10.18
C GLU A 320 -11.47 -35.02 9.02
N ILE A 321 -10.78 -36.19 9.03
CA ILE A 321 -9.85 -36.65 7.99
C ILE A 321 -10.29 -37.99 7.45
N PRO A 322 -9.83 -38.45 6.25
CA PRO A 322 -10.09 -39.77 5.73
C PRO A 322 -9.61 -40.90 6.68
N ASP A 323 -10.28 -42.04 6.65
CA ASP A 323 -9.98 -43.19 7.53
C ASP A 323 -8.56 -43.77 7.32
N SER A 324 -7.97 -43.58 6.12
CA SER A 324 -6.60 -43.98 5.81
C SER A 324 -5.52 -43.02 6.39
N TRP A 325 -5.94 -41.86 6.96
CA TRP A 325 -5.05 -40.86 7.55
C TRP A 325 -4.95 -40.97 9.06
N GLU A 326 -3.92 -40.37 9.62
CA GLU A 326 -3.73 -40.29 11.07
C GLU A 326 -3.51 -38.85 11.53
N TRP A 327 -3.98 -38.52 12.74
CA TRP A 327 -3.58 -37.29 13.42
C TRP A 327 -2.27 -37.54 14.17
N VAL A 328 -1.23 -36.75 13.88
CA VAL A 328 0.09 -36.89 14.52
C VAL A 328 0.63 -35.56 15.02
N ARG A 329 1.51 -35.61 15.99
CA ARG A 329 2.30 -34.43 16.32
C ARG A 329 3.49 -34.34 15.38
N LEU A 330 3.79 -33.12 14.91
CA LEU A 330 4.84 -32.87 13.92
C LEU A 330 6.21 -33.45 14.37
N GLY A 331 6.54 -33.37 15.66
CA GLY A 331 7.76 -33.92 16.24
C GLY A 331 7.86 -35.46 16.28
N ASP A 332 6.77 -36.15 15.87
CA ASP A 332 6.85 -37.63 15.72
C ASP A 332 7.41 -38.00 14.34
N ILE A 333 7.32 -37.12 13.33
CA ILE A 333 7.77 -37.38 11.97
C ILE A 333 9.00 -36.57 11.54
N ILE A 334 9.36 -35.50 12.28
CA ILE A 334 10.50 -34.65 11.97
C ILE A 334 11.35 -34.39 13.22
N THR A 335 12.58 -33.95 13.00
CA THR A 335 13.43 -33.33 14.03
C THR A 335 13.61 -31.82 13.65
N LEU A 336 13.80 -31.01 14.71
CA LEU A 336 13.97 -29.57 14.58
C LEU A 336 15.25 -29.13 15.29
N THR A 337 16.15 -28.51 14.54
CA THR A 337 17.41 -27.98 15.10
C THR A 337 17.56 -26.50 14.72
N SER A 338 18.21 -25.72 15.58
CA SER A 338 18.54 -24.34 15.25
C SER A 338 19.72 -24.29 14.26
N GLY A 339 19.67 -23.34 13.34
CA GLY A 339 20.83 -23.02 12.51
C GLY A 339 22.01 -22.48 13.32
N LYS A 340 23.05 -22.04 12.64
CA LYS A 340 24.30 -21.55 13.26
C LYS A 340 24.46 -20.07 13.12
N GLN A 341 24.91 -19.38 14.15
CA GLN A 341 25.16 -17.95 14.15
C GLN A 341 26.12 -17.54 13.02
N LEU A 342 25.74 -16.46 12.30
CA LEU A 342 26.59 -15.83 11.29
C LEU A 342 26.40 -14.32 11.34
N THR A 343 27.46 -13.58 11.52
CA THR A 343 27.45 -12.12 11.58
C THR A 343 27.52 -11.53 10.16
N LYS A 344 26.89 -10.37 9.93
CA LYS A 344 26.82 -9.72 8.60
C LYS A 344 28.18 -9.43 7.99
N ASN A 345 29.18 -9.08 8.79
CA ASN A 345 30.54 -8.79 8.32
C ASN A 345 31.28 -10.02 7.74
N ARG A 346 30.81 -11.24 7.97
CA ARG A 346 31.34 -12.48 7.39
C ARG A 346 30.65 -12.85 6.08
N MET A 347 29.58 -12.19 5.68
CA MET A 347 28.86 -12.40 4.42
C MET A 347 29.49 -11.57 3.31
N ASN A 348 29.53 -12.11 2.07
CA ASN A 348 30.03 -11.41 0.90
C ASN A 348 29.25 -11.90 -0.33
N ASN A 349 28.82 -10.99 -1.20
CA ASN A 349 28.07 -11.32 -2.42
C ASN A 349 28.85 -12.18 -3.42
N ASN A 350 30.17 -12.24 -3.31
CA ASN A 350 31.02 -13.08 -4.15
C ASN A 350 31.15 -14.52 -3.65
N PHE A 351 30.56 -14.86 -2.51
CA PHE A 351 30.58 -16.22 -2.00
C PHE A 351 29.48 -17.09 -2.65
N GLN A 352 29.69 -18.41 -2.60
CA GLN A 352 28.92 -19.38 -3.38
C GLN A 352 27.56 -19.72 -2.74
N TYR A 353 27.51 -19.91 -1.42
CA TYR A 353 26.33 -20.48 -0.78
C TYR A 353 25.41 -19.43 -0.20
N SER A 354 24.11 -19.56 -0.49
CA SER A 354 23.08 -18.65 0.03
C SER A 354 22.99 -18.73 1.55
N VAL A 355 22.83 -17.59 2.22
CA VAL A 355 22.55 -17.49 3.64
C VAL A 355 21.08 -17.18 3.84
N PHE A 356 20.40 -17.97 4.68
CA PHE A 356 19.00 -17.77 5.01
C PHE A 356 18.85 -17.31 6.46
N GLY A 357 18.15 -16.19 6.64
CA GLY A 357 17.57 -15.75 7.90
C GLY A 357 16.12 -16.13 8.02
N ALA A 358 15.43 -15.61 9.04
CA ALA A 358 14.03 -15.93 9.31
C ALA A 358 13.07 -15.62 8.15
N ASN A 359 13.36 -14.60 7.32
CA ASN A 359 12.49 -14.17 6.20
C ASN A 359 13.03 -14.55 4.82
N GLY A 360 13.89 -15.59 4.73
CA GLY A 360 14.48 -16.00 3.48
C GLY A 360 15.94 -15.59 3.33
N LYS A 361 16.40 -15.48 2.09
CA LYS A 361 17.79 -15.20 1.74
C LYS A 361 18.22 -13.79 2.14
N ILE A 362 19.37 -13.70 2.89
CA ILE A 362 19.90 -12.44 3.40
C ILE A 362 21.34 -12.12 2.90
N GLY A 363 21.98 -13.03 2.16
CA GLY A 363 23.32 -12.84 1.64
C GLY A 363 23.95 -14.14 1.16
N TYR A 364 25.28 -14.18 1.09
CA TYR A 364 26.06 -15.35 0.72
C TYR A 364 27.23 -15.59 1.69
N PHE A 365 27.65 -16.88 1.82
CA PHE A 365 28.77 -17.30 2.64
C PHE A 365 29.61 -18.37 1.93
N LYS A 366 30.84 -18.57 2.38
CA LYS A 366 31.77 -19.53 1.80
C LYS A 366 31.50 -20.98 2.20
N GLU A 367 30.71 -21.23 3.24
CA GLU A 367 30.36 -22.54 3.76
C GLU A 367 28.84 -22.74 3.77
N TYR A 368 28.38 -23.98 3.93
CA TYR A 368 26.98 -24.32 4.11
C TYR A 368 26.82 -25.29 5.32
N ASN A 369 25.62 -25.34 5.88
CA ASN A 369 25.27 -26.23 6.99
C ASN A 369 23.97 -27.00 6.76
N VAL A 370 23.28 -26.77 5.63
CA VAL A 370 22.12 -27.55 5.17
C VAL A 370 22.22 -27.85 3.67
N ASN A 371 21.68 -29.01 3.27
CA ASN A 371 21.63 -29.48 1.90
C ASN A 371 20.42 -28.91 1.14
N PRO A 372 20.35 -29.06 -0.19
CA PRO A 372 19.15 -28.74 -0.97
C PRO A 372 17.91 -29.48 -0.44
N ASN A 373 16.73 -28.94 -0.78
CA ASN A 373 15.44 -29.46 -0.38
C ASN A 373 15.24 -29.57 1.14
N THR A 374 15.85 -28.67 1.90
CA THR A 374 15.65 -28.56 3.35
C THR A 374 14.68 -27.43 3.65
N ILE A 375 13.66 -27.70 4.48
CA ILE A 375 12.72 -26.67 4.93
C ILE A 375 13.33 -25.93 6.13
N LEU A 376 13.27 -24.60 6.05
CA LEU A 376 13.68 -23.69 7.10
C LEU A 376 12.47 -22.91 7.62
N ILE A 377 12.27 -22.90 8.95
CA ILE A 377 11.20 -22.15 9.61
C ILE A 377 11.81 -20.92 10.28
N GLY A 378 11.29 -19.73 10.00
CA GLY A 378 11.70 -18.51 10.68
C GLY A 378 11.38 -18.56 12.18
N ARG A 379 12.41 -18.37 13.02
CA ARG A 379 12.33 -18.51 14.48
C ARG A 379 12.20 -17.18 15.20
N VAL A 380 12.89 -16.13 14.74
CA VAL A 380 12.97 -14.81 15.37
C VAL A 380 12.71 -13.73 14.32
N GLY A 381 11.97 -12.69 14.65
CA GLY A 381 11.57 -11.62 13.72
C GLY A 381 10.42 -12.07 12.83
N SER A 382 10.68 -12.58 11.64
CA SER A 382 9.64 -13.15 10.74
C SER A 382 9.29 -14.59 11.18
N VAL A 383 8.67 -14.70 12.36
CA VAL A 383 8.33 -15.99 12.97
C VAL A 383 7.34 -16.76 12.13
N GLY A 384 7.60 -18.06 11.93
CA GLY A 384 6.72 -18.98 11.21
C GLY A 384 6.78 -18.87 9.70
N SER A 385 7.68 -18.06 9.11
CA SER A 385 7.91 -18.08 7.66
C SER A 385 8.58 -19.37 7.24
N ILE A 386 8.10 -19.95 6.14
CA ILE A 386 8.57 -21.24 5.60
C ILE A 386 9.38 -20.98 4.34
N ASN A 387 10.58 -21.53 4.26
CA ASN A 387 11.46 -21.43 3.11
C ASN A 387 12.03 -22.82 2.76
N LEU A 388 11.96 -23.20 1.49
CA LEU A 388 12.59 -24.40 0.98
C LEU A 388 13.92 -24.03 0.30
N THR A 389 15.02 -24.72 0.68
CA THR A 389 16.32 -24.47 0.06
C THR A 389 16.43 -25.18 -1.29
N THR A 390 16.93 -24.47 -2.31
CA THR A 390 17.14 -25.02 -3.67
C THR A 390 18.57 -25.50 -3.90
N GLY A 391 19.50 -25.15 -3.00
CA GLY A 391 20.89 -25.51 -3.07
C GLY A 391 21.51 -25.59 -1.67
N ASN A 392 22.80 -25.96 -1.60
CA ASN A 392 23.57 -25.90 -0.37
C ASN A 392 23.48 -24.50 0.24
N THR A 393 23.13 -24.41 1.53
CA THR A 393 22.70 -23.16 2.17
C THR A 393 23.26 -23.06 3.59
N TRP A 394 23.56 -21.84 4.02
CA TRP A 394 23.83 -21.56 5.43
C TRP A 394 22.54 -21.10 6.11
N ALA A 395 22.00 -21.92 7.00
CA ALA A 395 20.87 -21.57 7.85
C ALA A 395 21.37 -20.90 9.13
N THR A 396 20.91 -19.65 9.39
CA THR A 396 21.31 -18.90 10.59
C THR A 396 20.55 -19.37 11.84
N ASP A 397 21.01 -18.99 13.00
CA ASP A 397 20.38 -19.24 14.30
C ASP A 397 18.96 -18.63 14.45
N ASN A 398 18.58 -17.73 13.56
CA ASN A 398 17.21 -17.20 13.44
C ASN A 398 16.26 -18.14 12.70
N THR A 399 16.70 -19.36 12.34
CA THR A 399 15.90 -20.39 11.68
C THR A 399 15.89 -21.68 12.44
N LEU A 400 14.82 -22.47 12.29
CA LEU A 400 14.78 -23.89 12.62
C LEU A 400 14.92 -24.70 11.33
N ILE A 401 15.85 -25.64 11.34
CA ILE A 401 16.09 -26.60 10.27
C ILE A 401 15.17 -27.80 10.50
N VAL A 402 14.32 -28.12 9.51
CA VAL A 402 13.41 -29.26 9.53
C VAL A 402 14.08 -30.45 8.88
N THR A 403 14.23 -31.53 9.62
CA THR A 403 14.81 -32.78 9.12
C THR A 403 13.79 -33.91 9.28
N PRO A 404 13.28 -34.53 8.21
CA PRO A 404 12.47 -35.74 8.29
C PRO A 404 13.21 -36.84 9.03
N ILE A 405 12.53 -37.57 9.93
CA ILE A 405 13.11 -38.75 10.64
C ILE A 405 13.41 -39.83 9.61
N CYS A 406 12.46 -40.10 8.73
CA CYS A 406 12.62 -41.03 7.61
C CYS A 406 12.53 -40.30 6.29
N LYS A 407 13.66 -40.12 5.60
CA LYS A 407 13.72 -39.32 4.36
C LYS A 407 12.90 -39.90 3.22
N ASN A 408 12.79 -41.22 3.13
CA ASN A 408 12.10 -41.90 2.03
C ASN A 408 10.60 -42.06 2.27
N ASN A 409 10.11 -41.77 3.49
CA ASN A 409 8.74 -41.98 3.92
C ASN A 409 7.99 -40.68 4.22
N LEU A 410 8.49 -39.53 3.68
CA LEU A 410 7.87 -38.22 3.85
C LEU A 410 8.12 -37.33 2.64
N SER A 411 7.08 -36.85 2.02
CA SER A 411 7.17 -35.89 0.93
C SER A 411 7.52 -34.48 1.45
N VAL A 412 8.73 -34.01 1.12
CA VAL A 412 9.22 -32.69 1.56
C VAL A 412 8.33 -31.56 1.01
N VAL A 413 7.84 -31.69 -0.23
CA VAL A 413 6.97 -30.71 -0.86
C VAL A 413 5.61 -30.65 -0.17
N TRP A 414 5.02 -31.81 0.16
CA TRP A 414 3.79 -31.86 0.96
C TRP A 414 4.02 -31.25 2.35
N LEU A 415 5.13 -31.58 3.02
CA LEU A 415 5.47 -31.03 4.33
C LEU A 415 5.63 -29.50 4.29
N GLU A 416 6.21 -28.93 3.23
CA GLU A 416 6.31 -27.49 3.06
C GLU A 416 4.91 -26.84 3.04
N TYR A 417 3.98 -27.36 2.25
CA TYR A 417 2.62 -26.83 2.18
C TYR A 417 1.81 -27.05 3.47
N LEU A 418 2.01 -28.20 4.13
CA LEU A 418 1.44 -28.44 5.46
C LEU A 418 1.88 -27.40 6.48
N LEU A 419 3.18 -27.07 6.52
CA LEU A 419 3.72 -26.06 7.43
C LEU A 419 3.21 -24.65 7.10
N GLN A 420 2.99 -24.34 5.80
CA GLN A 420 2.35 -23.09 5.39
C GLN A 420 0.88 -23.03 5.85
N PHE A 421 0.15 -24.15 5.76
CA PHE A 421 -1.22 -24.28 6.25
C PHE A 421 -1.31 -24.12 7.77
N SER A 422 -0.39 -24.71 8.51
CA SER A 422 -0.38 -24.76 9.99
C SER A 422 -0.23 -23.39 10.68
N ASN A 423 -0.02 -22.30 9.93
CA ASN A 423 0.08 -20.93 10.42
C ASN A 423 0.92 -20.79 11.71
N LEU A 424 2.15 -21.26 11.65
CA LEU A 424 3.08 -21.33 12.81
C LEU A 424 3.32 -19.98 13.50
N LYS A 425 2.98 -18.85 12.84
CA LYS A 425 3.07 -17.52 13.41
C LYS A 425 2.26 -17.39 14.72
N ASN A 426 1.15 -18.11 14.83
CA ASN A 426 0.29 -18.08 16.02
C ASN A 426 0.95 -18.70 17.26
N LEU A 427 2.03 -19.49 17.09
CA LEU A 427 2.78 -20.10 18.18
C LEU A 427 3.84 -19.16 18.79
N ALA A 428 4.03 -17.99 18.20
CA ALA A 428 5.03 -17.01 18.66
C ALA A 428 4.75 -16.55 20.11
N SER A 429 5.82 -16.25 20.84
CA SER A 429 5.69 -15.60 22.14
C SER A 429 5.11 -14.19 21.97
N ARG A 430 4.27 -13.76 22.94
CA ARG A 430 3.70 -12.40 22.99
C ARG A 430 4.68 -11.42 23.65
N THR A 431 5.88 -11.29 23.13
CA THR A 431 6.93 -10.38 23.63
C THR A 431 7.27 -9.35 22.57
N SER A 432 8.00 -8.30 22.95
CA SER A 432 8.49 -7.27 22.00
C SER A 432 9.32 -7.87 20.84
N GLN A 433 9.96 -9.00 21.07
CA GLN A 433 10.63 -9.80 20.05
C GLN A 433 10.01 -11.20 20.00
N PRO A 434 9.04 -11.46 19.10
CA PRO A 434 8.40 -12.75 18.98
C PRO A 434 9.39 -13.87 18.64
N VAL A 435 9.30 -14.99 19.35
CA VAL A 435 10.15 -16.18 19.13
C VAL A 435 9.30 -17.43 19.13
N ILE A 436 9.61 -18.38 18.22
CA ILE A 436 9.04 -19.72 18.23
C ILE A 436 10.11 -20.76 18.61
N SER A 437 9.77 -21.70 19.50
CA SER A 437 10.67 -22.78 19.90
C SER A 437 10.43 -24.06 19.10
N ALA A 438 11.48 -24.88 18.96
CA ALA A 438 11.38 -26.22 18.34
C ALA A 438 10.32 -27.09 19.03
N THR A 439 10.20 -26.99 20.37
CA THR A 439 9.20 -27.73 21.16
C THR A 439 7.77 -27.32 20.77
N LYS A 440 7.49 -26.03 20.62
CA LYS A 440 6.16 -25.56 20.22
C LYS A 440 5.80 -26.04 18.82
N VAL A 441 6.76 -25.98 17.87
CA VAL A 441 6.55 -26.49 16.51
C VAL A 441 6.34 -28.00 16.51
N GLY A 442 7.15 -28.74 17.27
CA GLY A 442 7.01 -30.20 17.39
C GLY A 442 5.68 -30.66 17.97
N ASN A 443 5.02 -29.84 18.81
CA ASN A 443 3.71 -30.13 19.39
C ASN A 443 2.52 -29.83 18.45
N VAL A 444 2.75 -29.23 17.29
CA VAL A 444 1.67 -28.96 16.32
C VAL A 444 1.06 -30.29 15.87
N ILE A 445 -0.26 -30.35 15.93
CA ILE A 445 -1.03 -31.50 15.45
C ILE A 445 -1.29 -31.27 13.96
N ILE A 446 -1.04 -32.33 13.20
CA ILE A 446 -1.15 -32.30 11.74
C ILE A 446 -1.92 -33.54 11.24
N PRO A 447 -2.69 -33.42 10.16
CA PRO A 447 -3.22 -34.56 9.45
C PRO A 447 -2.09 -35.23 8.65
N PHE A 448 -1.98 -36.53 8.70
CA PHE A 448 -0.88 -37.29 8.08
C PHE A 448 -1.42 -38.33 7.11
N PRO A 449 -1.32 -38.11 5.77
CA PRO A 449 -1.79 -39.04 4.76
C PRO A 449 -0.79 -40.17 4.45
N PRO A 450 -1.25 -41.25 3.78
CA PRO A 450 -0.37 -42.20 3.11
C PRO A 450 0.67 -41.55 2.22
N LEU A 451 1.88 -42.11 2.10
CA LEU A 451 2.99 -41.52 1.34
C LEU A 451 2.64 -41.25 -0.14
N SER A 452 1.95 -42.22 -0.78
CA SER A 452 1.52 -42.07 -2.18
C SER A 452 0.59 -40.87 -2.32
N GLU A 453 -0.33 -40.71 -1.37
CA GLU A 453 -1.26 -39.56 -1.35
C GLU A 453 -0.56 -38.24 -1.03
N GLN A 454 0.43 -38.20 -0.12
CA GLN A 454 1.27 -37.01 0.08
C GLN A 454 1.85 -36.49 -1.25
N ASN A 455 2.34 -37.40 -2.10
CA ASN A 455 2.93 -37.05 -3.40
C ASN A 455 1.88 -36.58 -4.41
N ARG A 456 0.67 -37.23 -4.44
CA ARG A 456 -0.44 -36.77 -5.29
C ARG A 456 -0.92 -35.38 -4.87
N ILE A 457 -1.08 -35.15 -3.58
CA ILE A 457 -1.47 -33.84 -3.01
C ILE A 457 -0.42 -32.79 -3.37
N ALA A 458 0.88 -33.07 -3.14
CA ALA A 458 1.96 -32.14 -3.45
C ALA A 458 1.97 -31.74 -4.95
N THR A 459 1.85 -32.74 -5.83
CA THR A 459 1.80 -32.53 -7.28
C THR A 459 0.60 -31.66 -7.67
N LYS A 460 -0.58 -31.95 -7.11
CA LYS A 460 -1.82 -31.20 -7.39
C LYS A 460 -1.73 -29.74 -6.89
N ILE A 461 -1.17 -29.52 -5.70
CA ILE A 461 -0.95 -28.17 -5.17
C ILE A 461 -0.02 -27.39 -6.09
N VAL A 462 1.14 -27.99 -6.46
CA VAL A 462 2.12 -27.34 -7.36
C VAL A 462 1.47 -26.98 -8.69
N GLN A 463 0.69 -27.89 -9.28
CA GLN A 463 -0.05 -27.65 -10.51
C GLN A 463 -1.02 -26.48 -10.39
N LEU A 464 -1.89 -26.48 -9.37
CA LEU A 464 -2.92 -25.44 -9.17
C LEU A 464 -2.29 -24.07 -8.84
N LEU A 465 -1.31 -24.03 -7.94
CA LEU A 465 -0.63 -22.78 -7.59
C LEU A 465 0.29 -22.29 -8.72
N GLY A 466 0.79 -23.21 -9.56
CA GLY A 466 1.56 -22.87 -10.76
C GLY A 466 0.71 -22.16 -11.83
N LEU A 467 -0.57 -22.50 -11.95
CA LEU A 467 -1.51 -21.79 -12.82
C LEU A 467 -1.71 -20.34 -12.37
N LEU A 468 -1.82 -20.10 -11.05
CA LEU A 468 -1.92 -18.75 -10.49
C LEU A 468 -0.69 -17.87 -10.73
N ARG A 469 0.50 -18.49 -10.91
CA ARG A 469 1.76 -17.76 -11.17
C ARG A 469 1.98 -17.45 -12.65
N LYS A 470 1.37 -18.23 -13.57
CA LYS A 470 1.51 -18.01 -15.02
C LYS A 470 0.83 -16.73 -15.50
N ASP A 471 -0.18 -16.26 -14.79
CA ASP A 471 -0.83 -14.98 -15.08
C ASP A 471 0.01 -13.76 -14.62
N GLU A 472 1.18 -14.00 -14.02
CA GLU A 472 2.13 -12.99 -13.55
C GLU A 472 3.37 -12.85 -14.46
N SER A 473 3.43 -13.58 -15.57
CA SER A 473 4.59 -13.58 -16.49
C SER A 473 4.38 -12.76 -17.76
#